data_9c1833c5478fdccd26a53200d275df3e
#
_entry.id   9c1833c5478fdccd26a53200d275df3e
#
_cell.length_a   1.000
_cell.length_b   1.000
_cell.length_c   1.000
_cell.angle_alpha   90.00
_cell.angle_beta   90.00
_cell.angle_gamma   90.00
#
_symmetry.space_group_name_H-M   'P 1'
#
loop_
_entity.id
_entity.type
_entity.pdbx_description
1 polymer ?
#
loop_
_entity_poly.entity_id
_entity_poly.type
_entity_poly.pdbx_seq_one_letter_code
_entity_poly.pdbx_strand_id
1 'polypeptide(L)'
;LRILYYSRVEFDVLSHPSFNRYSNNVLRTTFIYKIMYILDCEINIVSNSTKYSSNQDYSFPLSYQDGELLWTGTQQELLELAVALHKNGIIMYGNRKARFIEIVRALSSTFHITINDVYVKKTRMLDRSTAVTPFLDKLKKAYEQVVERHLR
;
A
#
# COMPACT_ATOMS: atom_id res chain seq x y z
N LEU A 1 2.80 -21.49 -6.29
CA LEU A 1 4.22 -21.22 -6.41
C LEU A 1 4.92 -22.28 -7.30
N ARG A 2 4.75 -23.57 -7.01
CA ARG A 2 5.37 -24.68 -7.74
C ARG A 2 5.06 -24.66 -9.24
N ILE A 3 3.81 -24.40 -9.63
CA ILE A 3 3.37 -24.29 -11.02
C ILE A 3 4.08 -23.12 -11.71
N LEU A 4 4.19 -21.96 -11.07
CA LEU A 4 4.87 -20.80 -11.64
C LEU A 4 6.36 -21.06 -11.90
N TYR A 5 7.04 -21.75 -10.99
CA TYR A 5 8.44 -22.16 -11.19
C TYR A 5 8.61 -23.14 -12.36
N TYR A 6 7.72 -24.12 -12.51
CA TYR A 6 7.74 -25.02 -13.66
C TYR A 6 7.53 -24.28 -14.98
N SER A 7 6.54 -23.40 -15.06
CA SER A 7 6.30 -22.57 -16.24
C SER A 7 7.51 -21.68 -16.54
N ARG A 8 8.17 -21.12 -15.53
CA ARG A 8 9.38 -20.32 -15.68
C ARG A 8 10.53 -21.12 -16.31
N VAL A 9 10.75 -22.35 -15.84
CA VAL A 9 11.79 -23.27 -16.37
C VAL A 9 11.47 -23.68 -17.82
N GLU A 10 10.21 -23.99 -18.14
CA GLU A 10 9.80 -24.34 -19.51
C GLU A 10 10.07 -23.18 -20.48
N PHE A 11 9.74 -21.94 -20.11
CA PHE A 11 10.02 -20.78 -20.95
C PHE A 11 11.51 -20.49 -21.09
N ASP A 12 12.30 -20.76 -20.05
CA ASP A 12 13.76 -20.63 -20.11
C ASP A 12 14.37 -21.61 -21.12
N VAL A 13 13.93 -22.87 -21.11
CA VAL A 13 14.31 -23.89 -22.09
C VAL A 13 13.93 -23.47 -23.50
N LEU A 14 12.72 -22.93 -23.71
CA LEU A 14 12.25 -22.46 -25.01
C LEU A 14 13.02 -21.22 -25.54
N SER A 15 13.61 -20.44 -24.65
CA SER A 15 14.44 -19.28 -25.00
C SER A 15 15.88 -19.65 -25.38
N HIS A 16 16.30 -20.89 -25.08
CA HIS A 16 17.68 -21.33 -25.35
C HIS A 16 18.00 -21.34 -26.84
N PRO A 17 19.19 -20.88 -27.30
CA PRO A 17 19.57 -20.78 -28.70
C PRO A 17 19.46 -22.09 -29.52
N SER A 18 19.61 -23.25 -28.87
CA SER A 18 19.48 -24.57 -29.50
C SER A 18 18.05 -24.87 -29.99
N PHE A 19 17.04 -24.31 -29.38
CA PHE A 19 15.63 -24.43 -29.80
C PHE A 19 15.21 -23.38 -30.82
N ASN A 20 16.04 -22.35 -31.00
CA ASN A 20 15.73 -21.20 -31.87
C ASN A 20 16.30 -21.34 -33.30
N ARG A 21 16.81 -22.52 -33.69
CA ARG A 21 17.49 -22.76 -34.98
C ARG A 21 16.66 -22.49 -36.24
N TYR A 22 15.33 -22.35 -36.12
CA TYR A 22 14.42 -22.27 -37.28
C TYR A 22 13.56 -21.01 -37.36
N SER A 23 13.78 -20.02 -36.53
CA SER A 23 12.97 -18.80 -36.60
C SER A 23 13.71 -17.57 -36.10
N ASN A 24 14.17 -16.77 -37.08
CA ASN A 24 14.62 -15.37 -36.88
C ASN A 24 13.45 -14.46 -36.51
N ASN A 25 12.52 -14.92 -35.66
CA ASN A 25 11.34 -14.16 -35.30
C ASN A 25 11.60 -13.36 -34.03
N VAL A 26 12.11 -12.15 -34.20
CA VAL A 26 12.35 -11.17 -33.12
C VAL A 26 11.09 -11.01 -32.22
N LEU A 27 9.91 -11.08 -32.84
CA LEU A 27 8.63 -10.99 -32.10
C LEU A 27 8.45 -12.16 -31.13
N ARG A 28 8.80 -13.39 -31.53
CA ARG A 28 8.70 -14.57 -30.66
C ARG A 28 9.66 -14.47 -29.47
N THR A 29 10.88 -14.07 -29.71
CA THR A 29 11.90 -13.89 -28.67
C THR A 29 11.46 -12.80 -27.67
N THR A 30 11.00 -11.65 -28.18
CA THR A 30 10.47 -10.57 -27.35
C THR A 30 9.26 -11.00 -26.53
N PHE A 31 8.38 -11.83 -27.10
CA PHE A 31 7.21 -12.36 -26.41
C PHE A 31 7.59 -13.30 -25.26
N ILE A 32 8.55 -14.21 -25.51
CA ILE A 32 9.07 -15.12 -24.48
C ILE A 32 9.69 -14.32 -23.33
N TYR A 33 10.52 -13.32 -23.59
CA TYR A 33 11.10 -12.48 -22.53
C TYR A 33 10.05 -11.73 -21.72
N LYS A 34 8.99 -11.23 -22.37
CA LYS A 34 7.88 -10.58 -21.65
C LYS A 34 7.14 -11.55 -20.73
N ILE A 35 6.88 -12.78 -21.21
CA ILE A 35 6.25 -13.81 -20.37
C ILE A 35 7.15 -14.18 -19.19
N MET A 36 8.45 -14.36 -19.42
CA MET A 36 9.41 -14.64 -18.35
C MET A 36 9.42 -13.55 -17.30
N TYR A 37 9.41 -12.29 -17.70
CA TYR A 37 9.34 -11.16 -16.78
C TYR A 37 8.04 -11.16 -15.96
N ILE A 38 6.90 -11.44 -16.58
CA ILE A 38 5.61 -11.53 -15.85
C ILE A 38 5.64 -12.68 -14.84
N LEU A 39 6.18 -13.85 -15.22
CA LEU A 39 6.31 -14.99 -14.32
C LEU A 39 7.24 -14.68 -13.13
N ASP A 40 8.34 -13.99 -13.35
CA ASP A 40 9.25 -13.57 -12.28
C ASP A 40 8.55 -12.58 -11.32
N CYS A 41 7.75 -11.65 -11.84
CA CYS A 41 6.94 -10.75 -11.01
C CYS A 41 5.91 -11.52 -10.17
N GLU A 42 5.17 -12.47 -10.77
CA GLU A 42 4.18 -13.29 -10.06
C GLU A 42 4.83 -14.19 -9.00
N ILE A 43 5.97 -14.82 -9.33
CA ILE A 43 6.74 -15.61 -8.37
C ILE A 43 7.15 -14.75 -7.17
N ASN A 44 7.63 -13.54 -7.41
CA ASN A 44 8.03 -12.61 -6.35
C ASN A 44 6.83 -12.18 -5.49
N ILE A 45 5.68 -11.87 -6.10
CA ILE A 45 4.45 -11.51 -5.38
C ILE A 45 4.00 -12.67 -4.49
N VAL A 46 3.92 -13.89 -5.05
CA VAL A 46 3.45 -15.08 -4.29
C VAL A 46 4.49 -15.49 -3.24
N SER A 47 5.79 -15.40 -3.53
CA SER A 47 6.86 -15.68 -2.56
C SER A 47 6.83 -14.72 -1.39
N ASN A 48 6.55 -13.45 -1.66
CA ASN A 48 6.45 -12.44 -0.62
C ASN A 48 5.15 -12.61 0.18
N SER A 49 4.02 -12.92 -0.45
CA SER A 49 2.75 -13.16 0.25
C SER A 49 2.79 -14.41 1.14
N THR A 50 3.51 -15.48 0.75
CA THR A 50 3.70 -16.66 1.60
C THR A 50 4.67 -16.40 2.76
N LYS A 51 5.59 -15.45 2.64
CA LYS A 51 6.45 -15.02 3.76
C LYS A 51 5.70 -14.19 4.80
N TYR A 52 4.62 -13.51 4.42
CA TYR A 52 3.75 -12.80 5.36
C TYR A 52 2.89 -13.73 6.25
N SER A 53 2.76 -15.02 5.88
CA SER A 53 2.03 -16.03 6.68
C SER A 53 2.90 -16.81 7.67
N SER A 54 4.19 -16.66 7.62
CA SER A 54 5.11 -17.27 8.57
C SER A 54 6.06 -16.20 9.09
N ASN A 55 5.86 -15.81 10.35
CA ASN A 55 6.78 -14.99 11.14
C ASN A 55 8.23 -15.17 10.69
N GLN A 56 8.78 -14.19 9.95
CA GLN A 56 10.22 -13.92 10.00
C GLN A 56 10.60 -12.70 9.17
N ASP A 57 11.10 -11.72 9.88
CA ASP A 57 12.19 -10.78 9.59
C ASP A 57 12.40 -10.31 8.13
N TYR A 58 11.74 -9.23 7.77
CA TYR A 58 12.39 -8.26 6.92
C TYR A 58 13.23 -7.34 7.80
N SER A 59 14.48 -7.71 8.01
CA SER A 59 15.49 -6.79 8.50
C SER A 59 15.78 -5.76 7.41
N PHE A 60 14.94 -4.72 7.32
CA PHE A 60 15.49 -3.42 7.02
C PHE A 60 16.51 -3.11 8.11
N PRO A 61 17.71 -2.58 7.78
CA PRO A 61 18.72 -2.23 8.78
C PRO A 61 18.35 -0.92 9.50
N LEU A 62 17.15 -0.89 10.03
CA LEU A 62 16.68 0.02 11.05
C LEU A 62 16.10 -0.89 12.10
N SER A 63 16.88 -1.13 13.16
CA SER A 63 16.40 -1.77 14.39
C SER A 63 15.31 -0.89 15.01
N TYR A 64 14.12 -0.92 14.41
CA TYR A 64 12.91 -0.56 15.13
C TYR A 64 12.60 -1.77 15.99
N GLN A 65 12.75 -1.62 17.30
CA GLN A 65 12.12 -2.52 18.26
C GLN A 65 10.65 -2.62 17.91
N ASP A 66 10.13 -3.84 17.88
CA ASP A 66 8.77 -4.20 17.50
C ASP A 66 7.72 -3.42 18.29
N GLY A 67 7.37 -2.24 17.83
CA GLY A 67 6.24 -1.46 18.31
C GLY A 67 5.22 -1.35 17.20
N GLU A 68 4.08 -2.01 17.31
CA GLU A 68 2.96 -1.77 16.43
C GLU A 68 2.42 -0.36 16.63
N LEU A 69 2.17 0.38 15.53
CA LEU A 69 1.52 1.68 15.61
C LEU A 69 0.04 1.48 15.87
N LEU A 70 -0.43 1.93 17.04
CA LEU A 70 -1.82 1.82 17.43
C LEU A 70 -2.51 3.20 17.40
N TRP A 71 -3.69 3.25 16.84
CA TRP A 71 -4.52 4.45 16.89
C TRP A 71 -5.23 4.56 18.23
N THR A 72 -4.85 5.54 19.06
CA THR A 72 -5.45 5.78 20.37
C THR A 72 -6.62 6.78 20.32
N GLY A 73 -6.84 7.42 19.20
CA GLY A 73 -7.97 8.32 18.98
C GLY A 73 -9.25 7.58 18.59
N THR A 74 -10.31 8.34 18.39
CA THR A 74 -11.60 7.79 17.94
C THR A 74 -11.59 7.43 16.46
N GLN A 75 -12.50 6.54 16.03
CA GLN A 75 -12.70 6.24 14.61
C GLN A 75 -13.12 7.49 13.80
N GLN A 76 -13.82 8.43 14.44
CA GLN A 76 -14.24 9.67 13.79
C GLN A 76 -13.05 10.60 13.50
N GLU A 77 -12.10 10.70 14.43
CA GLU A 77 -10.85 11.45 14.23
C GLU A 77 -10.03 10.90 13.07
N LEU A 78 -9.93 9.55 12.96
CA LEU A 78 -9.25 8.93 11.84
C LEU A 78 -9.97 9.19 10.50
N LEU A 79 -11.30 9.16 10.49
CA LEU A 79 -12.09 9.48 9.30
C LEU A 79 -11.99 10.96 8.90
N GLU A 80 -11.92 11.88 9.87
CA GLU A 80 -11.71 13.30 9.63
C GLU A 80 -10.36 13.53 8.91
N LEU A 81 -9.29 12.90 9.40
CA LEU A 81 -7.99 12.90 8.75
C LEU A 81 -8.07 12.32 7.32
N ALA A 82 -8.71 11.18 7.16
CA ALA A 82 -8.85 10.52 5.84
C ALA A 82 -9.61 11.39 4.84
N VAL A 83 -10.65 12.11 5.27
CA VAL A 83 -11.39 13.05 4.43
C VAL A 83 -10.52 14.22 4.01
N ALA A 84 -9.75 14.79 4.92
CA ALA A 84 -8.85 15.90 4.62
C ALA A 84 -7.76 15.49 3.61
N LEU A 85 -7.12 14.34 3.82
CA LEU A 85 -6.12 13.79 2.90
C LEU A 85 -6.71 13.50 1.51
N HIS A 86 -7.91 12.91 1.45
CA HIS A 86 -8.59 12.63 0.20
C HIS A 86 -8.94 13.91 -0.57
N LYS A 87 -9.50 14.91 0.12
CA LYS A 87 -9.91 16.17 -0.51
C LYS A 87 -8.73 16.99 -1.00
N ASN A 88 -7.61 16.95 -0.28
CA ASN A 88 -6.37 17.59 -0.70
C ASN A 88 -5.73 16.88 -1.91
N GLY A 89 -6.02 15.60 -2.11
CA GLY A 89 -5.56 14.84 -3.27
C GLY A 89 -4.06 14.58 -3.30
N ILE A 90 -3.39 14.61 -2.14
CA ILE A 90 -1.93 14.39 -1.99
C ILE A 90 -1.55 12.91 -1.98
N ILE A 91 -2.51 12.02 -1.78
CA ILE A 91 -2.25 10.56 -1.78
C ILE A 91 -2.58 9.98 -3.14
N MET A 92 -1.61 9.28 -3.72
CA MET A 92 -1.75 8.59 -4.99
C MET A 92 -1.93 7.09 -4.78
N TYR A 93 -2.69 6.46 -5.67
CA TYR A 93 -2.81 5.02 -5.78
C TYR A 93 -2.46 4.61 -7.23
N GLY A 94 -1.25 4.12 -7.42
CA GLY A 94 -0.67 4.00 -8.76
C GLY A 94 -0.60 5.37 -9.44
N ASN A 95 -1.15 5.48 -10.64
CA ASN A 95 -1.11 6.71 -11.46
C ASN A 95 -2.34 7.63 -11.26
N ARG A 96 -3.16 7.40 -10.25
CA ARG A 96 -4.34 8.21 -9.96
C ARG A 96 -4.42 8.64 -8.49
N LYS A 97 -5.20 9.67 -8.20
CA LYS A 97 -5.51 10.05 -6.82
C LYS A 97 -6.24 8.92 -6.12
N ALA A 98 -5.82 8.63 -4.89
CA ALA A 98 -6.45 7.60 -4.07
C ALA A 98 -7.90 7.98 -3.75
N ARG A 99 -8.80 7.00 -3.81
CA ARG A 99 -10.19 7.16 -3.36
C ARG A 99 -10.26 7.19 -1.84
N PHE A 100 -11.25 7.84 -1.31
CA PHE A 100 -11.47 7.93 0.14
C PHE A 100 -11.37 6.58 0.86
N ILE A 101 -12.06 5.56 0.34
CA ILE A 101 -12.05 4.23 0.95
C ILE A 101 -10.66 3.55 0.94
N GLU A 102 -9.84 3.85 -0.07
CA GLU A 102 -8.47 3.32 -0.16
C GLU A 102 -7.58 3.94 0.92
N ILE A 103 -7.73 5.24 1.16
CA ILE A 103 -7.03 5.94 2.25
C ILE A 103 -7.47 5.40 3.61
N VAL A 104 -8.78 5.22 3.82
CA VAL A 104 -9.32 4.66 5.08
C VAL A 104 -8.76 3.26 5.32
N ARG A 105 -8.73 2.39 4.30
CA ARG A 105 -8.18 1.03 4.42
C ARG A 105 -6.69 1.03 4.76
N ALA A 106 -5.92 1.91 4.11
CA ALA A 106 -4.50 2.05 4.39
C ALA A 106 -4.25 2.47 5.85
N LEU A 107 -4.93 3.53 6.31
CA LEU A 107 -4.82 4.00 7.70
C LEU A 107 -5.30 2.94 8.70
N SER A 108 -6.42 2.25 8.40
CA SER A 108 -6.94 1.17 9.24
C SER A 108 -5.96 0.01 9.37
N SER A 109 -5.29 -0.36 8.28
CA SER A 109 -4.26 -1.39 8.27
C SER A 109 -3.03 -0.97 9.06
N THR A 110 -2.54 0.26 8.85
CA THR A 110 -1.34 0.79 9.52
C THR A 110 -1.52 0.88 11.03
N PHE A 111 -2.71 1.27 11.48
CA PHE A 111 -2.99 1.49 12.90
C PHE A 111 -3.81 0.38 13.56
N HIS A 112 -3.96 -0.75 12.90
CA HIS A 112 -4.68 -1.93 13.39
C HIS A 112 -6.08 -1.62 13.95
N ILE A 113 -6.82 -0.70 13.29
CA ILE A 113 -8.17 -0.30 13.69
C ILE A 113 -9.21 -0.75 12.67
N THR A 114 -10.30 -1.35 13.14
CA THR A 114 -11.43 -1.72 12.29
C THR A 114 -12.49 -0.62 12.33
N ILE A 115 -12.86 -0.09 11.15
CA ILE A 115 -13.90 0.92 11.01
C ILE A 115 -15.06 0.32 10.24
N ASN A 116 -16.17 0.07 10.92
CA ASN A 116 -17.42 -0.35 10.32
C ASN A 116 -18.22 0.88 9.83
N ASP A 117 -19.06 0.70 8.82
CA ASP A 117 -19.99 1.73 8.33
C ASP A 117 -19.33 3.06 7.96
N VAL A 118 -18.18 2.98 7.28
CA VAL A 118 -17.32 4.13 6.93
C VAL A 118 -18.10 5.30 6.33
N TYR A 119 -19.00 5.00 5.37
CA TYR A 119 -19.76 6.07 4.69
C TYR A 119 -20.83 6.70 5.58
N VAL A 120 -21.52 5.91 6.41
CA VAL A 120 -22.49 6.41 7.39
C VAL A 120 -21.81 7.32 8.40
N LYS A 121 -20.68 6.89 8.93
CA LYS A 121 -19.88 7.70 9.89
C LYS A 121 -19.36 8.98 9.23
N LYS A 122 -18.90 8.89 7.97
CA LYS A 122 -18.47 10.07 7.20
C LYS A 122 -19.62 11.07 7.04
N THR A 123 -20.80 10.62 6.61
CA THR A 123 -21.97 11.52 6.45
C THR A 123 -22.33 12.19 7.78
N ARG A 124 -22.47 11.43 8.85
CA ARG A 124 -22.75 11.97 10.21
C ARG A 124 -21.69 12.97 10.69
N MET A 125 -20.43 12.76 10.31
CA MET A 125 -19.35 13.68 10.65
C MET A 125 -19.46 14.98 9.86
N LEU A 126 -19.84 14.91 8.57
CA LEU A 126 -19.99 16.09 7.69
C LEU A 126 -21.27 16.89 7.99
N ASP A 127 -22.29 16.25 8.58
CA ASP A 127 -23.56 16.90 8.97
C ASP A 127 -23.46 17.71 10.27
N ARG A 128 -22.28 17.76 10.90
CA ARG A 128 -22.07 18.56 12.12
C ARG A 128 -22.19 20.05 11.82
N SER A 129 -23.05 20.72 12.56
CA SER A 129 -23.22 22.19 12.49
C SER A 129 -22.23 22.95 13.36
N THR A 130 -21.70 22.29 14.41
CA THR A 130 -20.74 22.88 15.37
C THR A 130 -19.48 22.03 15.43
N ALA A 131 -18.32 22.66 15.61
CA ALA A 131 -17.02 21.99 15.65
C ALA A 131 -16.80 21.09 14.41
N VAL A 132 -16.73 21.69 13.24
CA VAL A 132 -16.67 20.98 11.94
C VAL A 132 -15.41 20.12 11.82
N THR A 133 -14.28 20.60 12.36
CA THR A 133 -12.96 19.97 12.24
C THR A 133 -12.21 19.84 13.58
N PRO A 134 -12.80 19.23 14.63
CA PRO A 134 -12.23 19.28 15.96
C PRO A 134 -10.88 18.56 16.05
N PHE A 135 -10.69 17.50 15.29
CA PHE A 135 -9.43 16.75 15.29
C PHE A 135 -8.33 17.47 14.50
N LEU A 136 -8.64 18.01 13.33
CA LEU A 136 -7.67 18.78 12.54
C LEU A 136 -7.24 20.05 13.26
N ASP A 137 -8.16 20.71 13.97
CA ASP A 137 -7.85 21.89 14.81
C ASP A 137 -6.92 21.51 15.97
N LYS A 138 -7.13 20.34 16.59
CA LYS A 138 -6.23 19.78 17.61
C LYS A 138 -4.83 19.50 17.05
N LEU A 139 -4.74 18.89 15.87
CA LEU A 139 -3.46 18.63 15.20
C LEU A 139 -2.74 19.94 14.85
N LYS A 140 -3.46 20.92 14.34
CA LYS A 140 -2.91 22.25 14.01
C LYS A 140 -2.31 22.90 15.26
N LYS A 141 -3.06 22.95 16.36
CA LYS A 141 -2.56 23.51 17.63
C LYS A 141 -1.33 22.77 18.15
N ALA A 142 -1.30 21.45 18.07
CA ALA A 142 -0.15 20.67 18.47
C ALA A 142 1.09 21.01 17.63
N TYR A 143 0.92 21.18 16.33
CA TYR A 143 2.00 21.58 15.44
C TYR A 143 2.52 23.01 15.75
N GLU A 144 1.60 23.96 15.95
CA GLU A 144 1.94 25.34 16.31
C GLU A 144 2.76 25.41 17.62
N GLN A 145 2.43 24.59 18.61
CA GLN A 145 3.22 24.49 19.87
C GLN A 145 4.64 23.95 19.65
N VAL A 146 4.84 23.04 18.68
CA VAL A 146 6.17 22.55 18.33
C VAL A 146 7.00 23.69 17.71
N VAL A 147 6.40 24.43 16.77
CA VAL A 147 7.06 25.58 16.14
C VAL A 147 7.44 26.65 17.15
N GLU A 148 6.53 27.02 18.06
CA GLU A 148 6.81 28.01 19.10
C GLU A 148 7.97 27.59 20.02
N ARG A 149 8.07 26.30 20.37
CA ARG A 149 9.18 25.79 21.18
C ARG A 149 10.51 25.83 20.42
N HIS A 150 10.47 25.64 19.12
CA HIS A 150 11.67 25.66 18.30
C HIS A 150 12.22 27.07 18.07
N LEU A 151 11.36 28.09 18.11
CA LEU A 151 11.71 29.50 17.91
C LEU A 151 12.18 30.20 19.21
N ARG A 152 12.06 29.56 20.35
CA ARG A 152 12.56 30.04 21.65
C ARG A 152 13.97 29.53 21.94
#